data_7fc99135866295122f88458af9f7da00
#
_entry.id   7fc99135866295122f88458af9f7da00
#
_cell.length_a   1.000
_cell.length_b   1.000
_cell.length_c   1.000
_cell.angle_alpha   90.00
_cell.angle_beta   90.00
_cell.angle_gamma   90.00
#
_symmetry.space_group_name_H-M   'P 1'
#
loop_
_entity.id
_entity.type
_entity.pdbx_description
1 polymer ?
#
loop_
_entity_poly.entity_id
_entity_poly.type
_entity_poly.pdbx_seq_one_letter_code
_entity_poly.pdbx_strand_id
1 'polypeptide(L)'
;MKKISILLSVLLLISCANENEIEELTIYTSRQPQLLEPIIEEFFEDTGIKVNLLSGNAQELMERIDIEGNDSMADIFMTVDAGVLWQAADRDIFSEVESETLEKNIPSYLKDPENKWFGLSKRARTIVFSSDQFTSDDFSTYEDLADPKWKGKLCLRTSKKVYNRSLIASMIDEYGFDQTKEVISGWISNLATEVFSNDTNALKAVSSGQCGITIVNTYYLARLLDDPQYDNLSLFWANQDDRGVHVNISGAGIVKSSKNKENAILLLEYLSSETAQNLYALANKEFPVLMSAKPHESIQAWGDFDEDDINVSKLGSLQKQAVLLAQEAGYK
;
A
#
# COMPACT_ATOMS: atom_id res chain seq x y z
N MET A 1 5.65 -58.14 70.82
CA MET A 1 5.81 -58.16 69.36
C MET A 1 5.15 -56.89 68.80
N LYS A 2 5.93 -55.84 68.56
CA LYS A 2 5.45 -54.53 68.00
C LYS A 2 5.51 -54.57 66.50
N LYS A 3 4.38 -54.44 65.85
CA LYS A 3 4.32 -54.28 64.35
C LYS A 3 4.55 -52.82 64.03
N ILE A 4 5.63 -52.51 63.28
CA ILE A 4 5.95 -51.21 62.74
C ILE A 4 5.30 -51.14 61.35
N SER A 5 4.32 -50.25 61.17
CA SER A 5 3.72 -49.90 59.88
C SER A 5 4.55 -48.82 59.26
N ILE A 6 5.20 -49.14 58.16
CA ILE A 6 5.90 -48.15 57.33
C ILE A 6 4.88 -47.53 56.34
N LEU A 7 4.60 -46.23 56.55
CA LEU A 7 3.73 -45.47 55.66
C LEU A 7 4.62 -44.92 54.52
N LEU A 8 4.41 -45.48 53.32
CA LEU A 8 5.13 -45.09 52.11
C LEU A 8 4.40 -43.86 51.51
N SER A 9 4.92 -42.65 51.74
CA SER A 9 4.41 -41.42 51.12
C SER A 9 4.91 -41.36 49.67
N VAL A 10 4.03 -41.62 48.72
CA VAL A 10 4.28 -41.38 47.29
C VAL A 10 4.12 -39.88 47.00
N LEU A 11 5.22 -39.13 46.84
CA LEU A 11 5.21 -37.77 46.29
C LEU A 11 4.90 -37.87 44.77
N LEU A 12 3.68 -37.53 44.42
CA LEU A 12 3.31 -37.22 43.03
C LEU A 12 3.91 -35.87 42.68
N LEU A 13 5.04 -35.88 41.95
CA LEU A 13 5.55 -34.71 41.23
C LEU A 13 4.58 -34.48 40.05
N ILE A 14 3.63 -33.55 40.25
CA ILE A 14 2.85 -32.98 39.16
C ILE A 14 3.84 -32.08 38.41
N SER A 15 4.43 -32.61 37.37
CA SER A 15 5.11 -31.83 36.32
C SER A 15 4.00 -31.06 35.62
N CYS A 16 3.82 -29.78 35.96
CA CYS A 16 3.14 -28.86 35.08
C CYS A 16 4.01 -28.73 33.82
N ALA A 17 3.68 -29.51 32.82
CA ALA A 17 4.06 -29.15 31.47
C ALA A 17 3.34 -27.82 31.19
N ASN A 18 4.04 -26.69 31.22
CA ASN A 18 3.60 -25.49 30.54
C ASN A 18 3.46 -25.91 29.06
N GLU A 19 2.25 -26.17 28.61
CA GLU A 19 1.97 -26.01 27.18
C GLU A 19 2.36 -24.56 26.92
N ASN A 20 3.42 -24.34 26.17
CA ASN A 20 3.74 -23.00 25.66
C ASN A 20 2.52 -22.59 24.85
N GLU A 21 1.68 -21.71 25.40
CA GLU A 21 0.63 -21.07 24.62
C GLU A 21 1.35 -20.39 23.43
N ILE A 22 0.92 -20.76 22.22
CA ILE A 22 1.43 -20.12 21.01
C ILE A 22 0.99 -18.66 21.07
N GLU A 23 1.94 -17.75 21.06
CA GLU A 23 1.63 -16.33 20.97
C GLU A 23 0.97 -16.00 19.63
N GLU A 24 -0.11 -15.23 19.66
CA GLU A 24 -0.88 -14.93 18.46
C GLU A 24 -1.03 -13.42 18.27
N LEU A 25 -0.97 -12.98 17.03
CA LEU A 25 -1.32 -11.63 16.59
C LEU A 25 -2.50 -11.67 15.62
N THR A 26 -3.31 -10.62 15.61
CA THR A 26 -4.40 -10.46 14.64
C THR A 26 -4.21 -9.18 13.83
N ILE A 27 -4.11 -9.32 12.50
CA ILE A 27 -4.06 -8.21 11.55
C ILE A 27 -5.45 -8.03 10.92
N TYR A 28 -6.03 -6.84 11.08
CA TYR A 28 -7.14 -6.41 10.23
C TYR A 28 -6.56 -5.78 8.97
N THR A 29 -6.87 -6.34 7.78
CA THR A 29 -6.19 -5.92 6.56
C THR A 29 -7.12 -5.73 5.37
N SER A 30 -6.89 -4.68 4.59
CA SER A 30 -7.48 -4.54 3.26
C SER A 30 -6.59 -5.07 2.12
N ARG A 31 -5.41 -5.59 2.46
CA ARG A 31 -4.54 -6.29 1.53
C ARG A 31 -5.07 -7.71 1.29
N GLN A 32 -4.86 -8.22 0.10
CA GLN A 32 -5.24 -9.60 -0.24
C GLN A 32 -4.37 -10.58 0.54
N PRO A 33 -4.96 -11.57 1.28
CA PRO A 33 -4.21 -12.48 2.16
C PRO A 33 -3.07 -13.20 1.46
N GLN A 34 -3.27 -13.70 0.26
CA GLN A 34 -2.26 -14.44 -0.51
C GLN A 34 -0.97 -13.63 -0.79
N LEU A 35 -1.00 -12.32 -0.60
CA LEU A 35 0.18 -11.46 -0.73
C LEU A 35 0.94 -11.28 0.60
N LEU A 36 0.35 -11.71 1.71
CA LEU A 36 0.93 -11.65 3.05
C LEU A 36 1.29 -13.02 3.59
N GLU A 37 0.53 -14.05 3.23
CA GLU A 37 0.70 -15.42 3.72
C GLU A 37 2.15 -15.91 3.67
N PRO A 38 2.90 -15.80 2.54
CA PRO A 38 4.27 -16.26 2.51
C PRO A 38 5.19 -15.54 3.51
N ILE A 39 4.91 -14.26 3.79
CA ILE A 39 5.72 -13.43 4.68
C ILE A 39 5.43 -13.77 6.14
N ILE A 40 4.17 -13.99 6.49
CA ILE A 40 3.77 -14.34 7.85
C ILE A 40 4.08 -15.80 8.19
N GLU A 41 4.12 -16.70 7.20
CA GLU A 41 4.62 -18.07 7.38
C GLU A 41 6.10 -18.07 7.75
N GLU A 42 6.93 -17.32 7.04
CA GLU A 42 8.35 -17.16 7.35
C GLU A 42 8.56 -16.51 8.74
N PHE A 43 7.75 -15.48 9.06
CA PHE A 43 7.77 -14.86 10.39
C PHE A 43 7.44 -15.88 11.50
N PHE A 44 6.47 -16.75 11.27
CA PHE A 44 6.12 -17.80 12.22
C PHE A 44 7.25 -18.83 12.39
N GLU A 45 7.91 -19.20 11.30
CA GLU A 45 9.06 -20.13 11.35
C GLU A 45 10.21 -19.52 12.18
N ASP A 46 10.45 -18.21 12.04
CA ASP A 46 11.53 -17.52 12.74
C ASP A 46 11.23 -17.24 14.22
N THR A 47 9.97 -16.98 14.59
CA THR A 47 9.61 -16.46 15.91
C THR A 47 8.71 -17.36 16.73
N GLY A 48 7.98 -18.28 16.10
CA GLY A 48 6.92 -19.06 16.74
C GLY A 48 5.63 -18.28 17.01
N ILE A 49 5.53 -16.99 16.60
CA ILE A 49 4.36 -16.14 16.80
C ILE A 49 3.41 -16.33 15.61
N LYS A 50 2.20 -16.79 15.87
CA LYS A 50 1.18 -17.00 14.85
C LYS A 50 0.48 -15.71 14.49
N VAL A 51 0.28 -15.45 13.19
CA VAL A 51 -0.44 -14.28 12.70
C VAL A 51 -1.76 -14.69 12.06
N ASN A 52 -2.86 -14.17 12.59
CA ASN A 52 -4.21 -14.36 12.07
C ASN A 52 -4.60 -13.16 11.20
N LEU A 53 -5.22 -13.40 10.04
CA LEU A 53 -5.66 -12.34 9.13
C LEU A 53 -7.18 -12.23 9.12
N LEU A 54 -7.70 -11.01 9.33
CA LEU A 54 -9.09 -10.67 9.07
C LEU A 54 -9.12 -9.67 7.90
N SER A 55 -9.56 -10.16 6.74
CA SER A 55 -9.57 -9.37 5.50
C SER A 55 -10.91 -8.69 5.27
N GLY A 56 -10.89 -7.45 4.78
CA GLY A 56 -12.11 -6.71 4.47
C GLY A 56 -11.85 -5.38 3.79
N ASN A 57 -12.92 -4.61 3.61
CA ASN A 57 -12.79 -3.22 3.15
C ASN A 57 -12.13 -2.37 4.23
N ALA A 58 -11.19 -1.52 3.85
CA ALA A 58 -10.42 -0.73 4.81
C ALA A 58 -11.30 0.18 5.69
N GLN A 59 -12.32 0.82 5.10
CA GLN A 59 -13.23 1.69 5.87
C GLN A 59 -14.09 0.88 6.85
N GLU A 60 -14.61 -0.28 6.42
CA GLU A 60 -15.40 -1.17 7.26
C GLU A 60 -14.58 -1.75 8.42
N LEU A 61 -13.31 -2.11 8.16
CA LEU A 61 -12.40 -2.60 9.21
C LEU A 61 -12.04 -1.48 10.20
N MET A 62 -11.82 -0.27 9.71
CA MET A 62 -11.56 0.89 10.57
C MET A 62 -12.75 1.23 11.45
N GLU A 63 -13.97 1.27 10.90
CA GLU A 63 -15.21 1.45 11.68
C GLU A 63 -15.41 0.31 12.69
N ARG A 64 -15.04 -0.92 12.32
CA ARG A 64 -15.11 -2.06 13.23
C ARG A 64 -14.19 -1.88 14.43
N ILE A 65 -12.93 -1.46 14.22
CA ILE A 65 -11.98 -1.17 15.30
C ILE A 65 -12.53 -0.08 16.21
N ASP A 66 -13.08 1.00 15.65
CA ASP A 66 -13.71 2.09 16.41
C ASP A 66 -14.88 1.59 17.28
N ILE A 67 -15.74 0.74 16.74
CA ILE A 67 -16.90 0.18 17.47
C ILE A 67 -16.46 -0.82 18.54
N GLU A 68 -15.50 -1.67 18.25
CA GLU A 68 -14.93 -2.65 19.19
C GLU A 68 -14.18 -1.95 20.34
N GLY A 69 -13.59 -0.78 20.09
CA GLY A 69 -12.87 0.03 21.08
C GLY A 69 -11.78 -0.76 21.80
N ASN A 70 -11.81 -0.79 23.14
CA ASN A 70 -10.84 -1.51 23.95
C ASN A 70 -10.96 -3.05 23.87
N ASP A 71 -12.04 -3.56 23.32
CA ASP A 71 -12.30 -4.99 23.12
C ASP A 71 -11.94 -5.45 21.70
N SER A 72 -11.35 -4.58 20.89
CA SER A 72 -10.90 -4.96 19.56
C SER A 72 -9.87 -6.08 19.61
N MET A 73 -10.07 -7.06 18.73
CA MET A 73 -9.12 -8.16 18.55
C MET A 73 -7.97 -7.79 17.61
N ALA A 74 -8.01 -6.62 16.97
CA ALA A 74 -6.97 -6.18 16.07
C ALA A 74 -5.72 -5.72 16.86
N ASP A 75 -4.59 -6.37 16.62
CA ASP A 75 -3.28 -5.88 17.09
C ASP A 75 -2.69 -4.89 16.09
N ILE A 76 -2.88 -5.16 14.79
CA ILE A 76 -2.37 -4.35 13.69
C ILE A 76 -3.51 -4.05 12.72
N PHE A 77 -3.58 -2.81 12.26
CA PHE A 77 -4.42 -2.42 11.12
C PHE A 77 -3.53 -2.09 9.92
N MET A 78 -3.72 -2.86 8.82
CA MET A 78 -2.92 -2.75 7.60
C MET A 78 -3.78 -2.38 6.41
N THR A 79 -3.35 -1.39 5.62
CA THR A 79 -4.07 -0.95 4.43
C THR A 79 -3.16 -0.78 3.23
N VAL A 80 -3.79 -0.63 2.05
CA VAL A 80 -3.08 -0.44 0.77
C VAL A 80 -3.04 1.03 0.34
N ASP A 81 -3.15 1.97 1.29
CA ASP A 81 -3.15 3.40 0.99
C ASP A 81 -2.81 4.25 2.21
N ALA A 82 -1.87 5.18 2.05
CA ALA A 82 -1.44 6.11 3.09
C ALA A 82 -2.59 7.00 3.60
N GLY A 83 -3.53 7.37 2.72
CA GLY A 83 -4.66 8.20 3.11
C GLY A 83 -5.60 7.52 4.09
N VAL A 84 -5.75 6.19 4.00
CA VAL A 84 -6.54 5.43 4.99
C VAL A 84 -5.78 5.27 6.31
N LEU A 85 -4.44 5.07 6.25
CA LEU A 85 -3.60 5.05 7.46
C LEU A 85 -3.66 6.38 8.20
N TRP A 86 -3.58 7.50 7.46
CA TRP A 86 -3.72 8.83 8.04
C TRP A 86 -5.09 9.01 8.70
N GLN A 87 -6.19 8.54 8.07
CA GLN A 87 -7.53 8.62 8.67
C GLN A 87 -7.63 7.82 9.96
N ALA A 88 -6.99 6.65 10.04
CA ALA A 88 -6.95 5.84 11.25
C ALA A 88 -6.15 6.54 12.36
N ALA A 89 -5.03 7.19 12.01
CA ALA A 89 -4.25 8.00 12.95
C ALA A 89 -5.02 9.23 13.45
N ASP A 90 -5.73 9.95 12.56
CA ASP A 90 -6.59 11.10 12.89
C ASP A 90 -7.75 10.72 13.83
N ARG A 91 -8.22 9.47 13.77
CA ARG A 91 -9.22 8.88 14.68
C ARG A 91 -8.64 8.30 15.96
N ASP A 92 -7.36 8.49 16.24
CA ASP A 92 -6.66 7.96 17.42
C ASP A 92 -6.70 6.42 17.54
N ILE A 93 -6.76 5.71 16.41
CA ILE A 93 -6.79 4.24 16.37
C ILE A 93 -5.41 3.64 16.67
N PHE A 94 -4.33 4.32 16.30
CA PHE A 94 -2.97 3.82 16.42
C PHE A 94 -2.24 4.30 17.68
N SER A 95 -1.34 3.44 18.18
CA SER A 95 -0.30 3.83 19.12
C SER A 95 0.90 4.43 18.40
N GLU A 96 1.60 5.35 19.03
CA GLU A 96 2.96 5.71 18.65
C GLU A 96 3.90 4.53 18.90
N VAL A 97 4.88 4.35 18.01
CA VAL A 97 5.85 3.26 18.05
C VAL A 97 7.26 3.85 17.99
N GLU A 98 8.05 3.59 19.01
CA GLU A 98 9.48 3.87 19.03
C GLU A 98 10.24 2.61 18.62
N SER A 99 10.94 2.64 17.48
CA SER A 99 11.77 1.55 16.98
C SER A 99 12.89 2.09 16.09
N GLU A 100 14.13 1.92 16.53
CA GLU A 100 15.31 2.27 15.74
C GLU A 100 15.37 1.49 14.41
N THR A 101 14.86 0.25 14.39
CA THR A 101 14.80 -0.58 13.20
C THR A 101 13.85 0.01 12.16
N LEU A 102 12.62 0.38 12.56
CA LEU A 102 11.65 1.00 11.67
C LEU A 102 12.12 2.37 11.17
N GLU A 103 12.73 3.17 12.04
CA GLU A 103 13.27 4.48 11.66
C GLU A 103 14.42 4.37 10.65
N LYS A 104 15.27 3.35 10.78
CA LYS A 104 16.38 3.09 9.87
C LYS A 104 15.90 2.53 8.53
N ASN A 105 14.92 1.63 8.55
CA ASN A 105 14.53 0.85 7.37
C ASN A 105 13.50 1.59 6.48
N ILE A 106 12.74 2.52 7.06
CA ILE A 106 11.63 3.18 6.36
C ILE A 106 11.92 4.68 6.21
N PRO A 107 12.02 5.20 4.98
CA PRO A 107 12.22 6.63 4.73
C PRO A 107 11.16 7.50 5.42
N SER A 108 11.55 8.66 5.93
CA SER A 108 10.68 9.53 6.72
C SER A 108 9.44 10.02 5.96
N TYR A 109 9.50 10.14 4.63
CA TYR A 109 8.36 10.54 3.81
C TYR A 109 7.35 9.40 3.57
N LEU A 110 7.71 8.14 3.88
CA LEU A 110 6.85 6.95 3.75
C LEU A 110 6.24 6.48 5.08
N LYS A 111 6.29 7.29 6.12
CA LYS A 111 5.70 6.98 7.43
C LYS A 111 4.99 8.19 8.03
N ASP A 112 4.23 7.92 9.07
CA ASP A 112 3.59 8.97 9.88
C ASP A 112 4.64 9.84 10.58
N PRO A 113 4.50 11.18 10.57
CA PRO A 113 5.43 12.07 11.28
C PRO A 113 5.51 11.82 12.80
N GLU A 114 4.44 11.26 13.40
CA GLU A 114 4.36 10.89 14.82
C GLU A 114 4.57 9.39 15.05
N ASN A 115 5.12 8.67 14.06
CA ASN A 115 5.40 7.23 14.14
C ASN A 115 4.18 6.35 14.48
N LYS A 116 2.98 6.73 14.08
CA LYS A 116 1.75 5.97 14.31
C LYS A 116 1.52 4.86 13.29
N TRP A 117 2.09 5.00 12.09
CA TRP A 117 2.04 3.97 11.03
C TRP A 117 3.26 4.08 10.12
N PHE A 118 3.54 2.99 9.41
CA PHE A 118 4.75 2.79 8.61
C PHE A 118 4.40 2.20 7.25
N GLY A 119 5.03 2.72 6.18
CA GLY A 119 5.00 2.12 4.86
C GLY A 119 5.80 0.82 4.83
N LEU A 120 5.24 -0.22 4.23
CA LEU A 120 5.85 -1.56 4.19
C LEU A 120 6.10 -2.04 2.77
N SER A 121 5.45 -1.46 1.79
CA SER A 121 5.77 -1.58 0.37
C SER A 121 5.29 -0.33 -0.35
N LYS A 122 5.87 0.01 -1.50
CA LYS A 122 5.47 1.18 -2.28
C LYS A 122 5.18 0.83 -3.74
N ARG A 123 4.40 1.66 -4.39
CA ARG A 123 4.14 1.60 -5.83
C ARG A 123 4.10 3.00 -6.39
N ALA A 124 4.58 3.16 -7.60
CA ALA A 124 4.34 4.36 -8.38
C ALA A 124 3.00 4.27 -9.10
N ARG A 125 2.35 5.40 -9.32
CA ARG A 125 1.20 5.53 -10.19
C ARG A 125 1.60 6.43 -11.34
N THR A 126 1.81 5.87 -12.53
CA THR A 126 2.44 6.58 -13.63
C THR A 126 1.73 6.35 -14.96
N ILE A 127 2.25 6.98 -16.01
CA ILE A 127 1.72 6.90 -17.35
C ILE A 127 2.10 5.57 -18.00
N VAL A 128 1.13 4.91 -18.61
CA VAL A 128 1.33 3.77 -19.51
C VAL A 128 0.68 4.09 -20.84
N PHE A 129 1.38 3.78 -21.93
CA PHE A 129 0.97 4.12 -23.28
C PHE A 129 1.15 2.95 -24.24
N SER A 130 0.49 3.03 -25.40
CA SER A 130 0.68 2.08 -26.51
C SER A 130 1.89 2.50 -27.34
N SER A 131 2.91 1.64 -27.40
CA SER A 131 4.09 1.85 -28.26
C SER A 131 3.79 1.76 -29.76
N ASP A 132 2.61 1.26 -30.13
CA ASP A 132 2.12 1.31 -31.50
C ASP A 132 1.71 2.74 -31.93
N GLN A 133 1.44 3.63 -30.95
CA GLN A 133 0.90 4.97 -31.21
C GLN A 133 1.86 6.09 -30.78
N PHE A 134 2.67 5.86 -29.73
CA PHE A 134 3.48 6.88 -29.07
C PHE A 134 4.87 6.37 -28.75
N THR A 135 5.77 7.31 -28.44
CA THR A 135 7.11 7.08 -27.90
C THR A 135 7.25 7.80 -26.54
N SER A 136 8.29 7.51 -25.78
CA SER A 136 8.58 8.22 -24.52
C SER A 136 8.76 9.73 -24.71
N ASP A 137 9.22 10.18 -25.88
CA ASP A 137 9.46 11.59 -26.17
C ASP A 137 8.16 12.42 -26.29
N ASP A 138 7.01 11.76 -26.37
CA ASP A 138 5.71 12.43 -26.46
C ASP A 138 5.20 12.91 -25.07
N PHE A 139 5.81 12.41 -23.98
CA PHE A 139 5.32 12.61 -22.60
C PHE A 139 6.28 13.46 -21.76
N SER A 140 5.76 14.09 -20.72
CA SER A 140 6.54 14.83 -19.72
C SER A 140 5.96 14.68 -18.32
N THR A 141 4.81 15.26 -18.05
CA THR A 141 4.20 15.34 -16.72
C THR A 141 2.76 14.80 -16.73
N TYR A 142 2.17 14.62 -15.54
CA TYR A 142 0.73 14.36 -15.43
C TYR A 142 -0.09 15.53 -15.95
N GLU A 143 0.41 16.75 -15.74
CA GLU A 143 -0.23 18.01 -16.10
C GLU A 143 -0.32 18.16 -17.62
N ASP A 144 0.70 17.71 -18.36
CA ASP A 144 0.71 17.71 -19.83
C ASP A 144 -0.45 16.89 -20.43
N LEU A 145 -0.93 15.87 -19.73
CA LEU A 145 -2.09 15.08 -20.20
C LEU A 145 -3.40 15.87 -20.25
N ALA A 146 -3.43 17.10 -19.71
CA ALA A 146 -4.54 18.04 -19.84
C ALA A 146 -4.53 18.79 -21.19
N ASP A 147 -3.42 18.79 -21.94
CA ASP A 147 -3.30 19.46 -23.24
C ASP A 147 -4.32 18.86 -24.23
N PRO A 148 -5.05 19.70 -25.01
CA PRO A 148 -5.97 19.27 -26.06
C PRO A 148 -5.36 18.35 -27.14
N LYS A 149 -4.02 18.29 -27.27
CA LYS A 149 -3.33 17.33 -28.16
C LYS A 149 -3.69 15.87 -27.83
N TRP A 150 -4.08 15.59 -26.59
CA TRP A 150 -4.45 14.27 -26.09
C TRP A 150 -5.94 13.93 -26.24
N LYS A 151 -6.74 14.79 -26.88
CA LYS A 151 -8.19 14.59 -27.02
C LYS A 151 -8.53 13.24 -27.64
N GLY A 152 -9.34 12.46 -26.93
CA GLY A 152 -9.75 11.13 -27.35
C GLY A 152 -8.65 10.07 -27.28
N LYS A 153 -7.59 10.32 -26.49
CA LYS A 153 -6.46 9.39 -26.31
C LYS A 153 -6.36 8.81 -24.91
N LEU A 154 -6.95 9.46 -23.90
CA LEU A 154 -6.79 9.10 -22.50
C LEU A 154 -7.87 8.13 -22.05
N CYS A 155 -7.47 7.12 -21.31
CA CYS A 155 -8.34 6.21 -20.56
C CYS A 155 -8.00 6.28 -19.07
N LEU A 156 -9.00 6.45 -18.23
CA LEU A 156 -8.77 6.53 -16.78
C LEU A 156 -9.65 5.54 -16.04
N ARG A 157 -9.18 5.13 -14.88
CA ARG A 157 -9.97 4.45 -13.86
C ARG A 157 -10.86 5.48 -13.13
N THR A 158 -11.98 5.05 -12.57
CA THR A 158 -12.88 5.89 -11.76
C THR A 158 -12.15 6.60 -10.62
N SER A 159 -12.51 7.88 -10.38
CA SER A 159 -12.03 8.69 -9.26
C SER A 159 -12.47 8.17 -7.88
N LYS A 160 -13.48 7.31 -7.83
CA LYS A 160 -13.98 6.71 -6.57
C LYS A 160 -12.94 5.81 -5.90
N LYS A 161 -11.91 5.38 -6.64
CA LYS A 161 -10.85 4.57 -6.06
C LYS A 161 -9.78 5.46 -5.42
N VAL A 162 -9.35 5.06 -4.23
CA VAL A 162 -8.37 5.78 -3.40
C VAL A 162 -7.10 6.15 -4.15
N TYR A 163 -6.61 5.35 -5.08
CA TYR A 163 -5.36 5.61 -5.83
C TYR A 163 -5.40 6.91 -6.64
N ASN A 164 -6.53 7.21 -7.30
CA ASN A 164 -6.70 8.48 -8.02
C ASN A 164 -6.87 9.66 -7.05
N ARG A 165 -7.56 9.44 -5.93
CA ARG A 165 -7.69 10.48 -4.90
C ARG A 165 -6.33 10.86 -4.31
N SER A 166 -5.46 9.89 -4.10
CA SER A 166 -4.11 10.14 -3.58
C SER A 166 -3.24 10.89 -4.60
N LEU A 167 -3.29 10.55 -5.90
CA LEU A 167 -2.62 11.30 -6.94
C LEU A 167 -3.16 12.76 -7.03
N ILE A 168 -4.49 12.94 -7.00
CA ILE A 168 -5.07 14.29 -6.99
C ILE A 168 -4.66 15.05 -5.72
N ALA A 169 -4.57 14.37 -4.56
CA ALA A 169 -4.13 14.99 -3.31
C ALA A 169 -2.67 15.46 -3.39
N SER A 170 -1.75 14.68 -4.01
CA SER A 170 -0.37 15.15 -4.23
C SER A 170 -0.31 16.36 -5.17
N MET A 171 -1.13 16.39 -6.20
CA MET A 171 -1.22 17.54 -7.11
C MET A 171 -1.80 18.79 -6.40
N ILE A 172 -2.75 18.61 -5.48
CA ILE A 172 -3.29 19.73 -4.66
C ILE A 172 -2.21 20.28 -3.74
N ASP A 173 -1.37 19.42 -3.13
CA ASP A 173 -0.26 19.88 -2.27
C ASP A 173 0.72 20.74 -3.05
N GLU A 174 1.03 20.35 -4.29
CA GLU A 174 2.02 21.03 -5.14
C GLU A 174 1.46 22.30 -5.78
N TYR A 175 0.30 22.22 -6.41
CA TYR A 175 -0.22 23.29 -7.28
C TYR A 175 -1.42 24.03 -6.70
N GLY A 176 -1.97 23.56 -5.59
CA GLY A 176 -3.24 24.06 -5.05
C GLY A 176 -4.48 23.53 -5.76
N PHE A 177 -5.64 23.80 -5.15
CA PHE A 177 -6.93 23.23 -5.59
C PHE A 177 -7.34 23.67 -7.00
N ASP A 178 -7.27 24.98 -7.30
CA ASP A 178 -7.81 25.53 -8.56
C ASP A 178 -7.00 25.07 -9.77
N GLN A 179 -5.68 25.14 -9.70
CA GLN A 179 -4.81 24.69 -10.80
C GLN A 179 -4.94 23.17 -11.01
N THR A 180 -4.96 22.37 -9.95
CA THR A 180 -5.19 20.94 -10.06
C THR A 180 -6.56 20.63 -10.69
N LYS A 181 -7.60 21.40 -10.37
CA LYS A 181 -8.93 21.25 -10.98
C LYS A 181 -8.90 21.50 -12.48
N GLU A 182 -8.15 22.50 -12.94
CA GLU A 182 -7.98 22.77 -14.37
C GLU A 182 -7.33 21.56 -15.06
N VAL A 183 -6.27 20.99 -14.50
CA VAL A 183 -5.59 19.80 -15.02
C VAL A 183 -6.55 18.60 -15.08
N ILE A 184 -7.25 18.29 -14.01
CA ILE A 184 -8.19 17.17 -13.97
C ILE A 184 -9.34 17.37 -14.96
N SER A 185 -9.84 18.59 -15.12
CA SER A 185 -10.87 18.91 -16.12
C SER A 185 -10.35 18.69 -17.55
N GLY A 186 -9.08 19.00 -17.79
CA GLY A 186 -8.39 18.70 -19.05
C GLY A 186 -8.31 17.20 -19.32
N TRP A 187 -7.93 16.39 -18.31
CA TRP A 187 -7.94 14.93 -18.45
C TRP A 187 -9.31 14.39 -18.83
N ILE A 188 -10.37 14.90 -18.17
CA ILE A 188 -11.75 14.46 -18.48
C ILE A 188 -12.17 14.85 -19.89
N SER A 189 -11.73 16.04 -20.36
CA SER A 189 -11.99 16.50 -21.74
C SER A 189 -11.25 15.65 -22.78
N ASN A 190 -10.16 15.00 -22.40
CA ASN A 190 -9.30 14.18 -23.26
C ASN A 190 -9.65 12.68 -23.23
N LEU A 191 -10.65 12.27 -22.44
CA LEU A 191 -11.06 10.87 -22.39
C LEU A 191 -11.51 10.34 -23.75
N ALA A 192 -11.04 9.14 -24.10
CA ALA A 192 -11.50 8.37 -25.24
C ALA A 192 -12.78 7.59 -24.94
N THR A 193 -13.00 7.24 -23.67
CA THR A 193 -14.09 6.37 -23.22
C THR A 193 -14.65 6.84 -21.87
N GLU A 194 -15.75 6.24 -21.42
CA GLU A 194 -16.11 6.32 -20.00
C GLU A 194 -15.00 5.71 -19.14
N VAL A 195 -14.95 6.13 -17.86
CA VAL A 195 -13.94 5.65 -16.92
C VAL A 195 -14.11 4.16 -16.59
N PHE A 196 -13.00 3.46 -16.40
CA PHE A 196 -12.96 2.04 -16.07
C PHE A 196 -13.11 1.78 -14.56
N SER A 197 -13.57 0.60 -14.19
CA SER A 197 -13.69 0.18 -12.79
C SER A 197 -12.35 -0.14 -12.13
N ASN A 198 -11.34 -0.52 -12.93
CA ASN A 198 -10.00 -0.89 -12.44
C ASN A 198 -8.90 -0.60 -13.46
N ASP A 199 -7.64 -0.59 -12.99
CA ASP A 199 -6.46 -0.28 -13.80
C ASP A 199 -6.20 -1.36 -14.87
N THR A 200 -6.49 -2.64 -14.58
CA THR A 200 -6.32 -3.73 -15.56
C THR A 200 -7.17 -3.52 -16.80
N ASN A 201 -8.43 -3.07 -16.63
CA ASN A 201 -9.32 -2.79 -17.76
C ASN A 201 -8.83 -1.59 -18.56
N ALA A 202 -8.28 -0.56 -17.91
CA ALA A 202 -7.69 0.57 -18.59
C ALA A 202 -6.45 0.15 -19.42
N LEU A 203 -5.56 -0.70 -18.88
CA LEU A 203 -4.43 -1.27 -19.61
C LEU A 203 -4.87 -2.10 -20.82
N LYS A 204 -5.89 -2.94 -20.67
CA LYS A 204 -6.47 -3.72 -21.78
C LYS A 204 -7.04 -2.82 -22.87
N ALA A 205 -7.66 -1.71 -22.50
CA ALA A 205 -8.17 -0.73 -23.46
C ALA A 205 -7.04 -0.04 -24.24
N VAL A 206 -5.92 0.27 -23.58
CA VAL A 206 -4.72 0.81 -24.25
C VAL A 206 -4.13 -0.22 -25.21
N SER A 207 -3.90 -1.46 -24.76
CA SER A 207 -3.33 -2.53 -25.59
C SER A 207 -4.19 -2.82 -26.82
N SER A 208 -5.53 -2.78 -26.69
CA SER A 208 -6.46 -3.02 -27.81
C SER A 208 -6.65 -1.81 -28.74
N GLY A 209 -6.01 -0.67 -28.46
CA GLY A 209 -6.16 0.55 -29.26
C GLY A 209 -7.46 1.32 -29.04
N GLN A 210 -8.26 0.98 -28.03
CA GLN A 210 -9.47 1.73 -27.67
C GLN A 210 -9.14 3.14 -27.14
N CYS A 211 -7.98 3.30 -26.53
CA CYS A 211 -7.32 4.54 -26.20
C CYS A 211 -5.80 4.35 -26.34
N GLY A 212 -5.01 5.42 -26.17
CA GLY A 212 -3.56 5.34 -26.36
C GLY A 212 -2.78 5.44 -25.06
N ILE A 213 -3.39 5.98 -23.99
CA ILE A 213 -2.70 6.40 -22.77
C ILE A 213 -3.58 6.10 -21.55
N THR A 214 -2.95 5.73 -20.43
CA THR A 214 -3.61 5.60 -19.13
C THR A 214 -2.67 5.96 -17.99
N ILE A 215 -3.21 6.17 -16.78
CA ILE A 215 -2.46 6.34 -15.53
C ILE A 215 -2.83 5.18 -14.60
N VAL A 216 -1.85 4.35 -14.23
CA VAL A 216 -2.08 3.13 -13.45
C VAL A 216 -1.00 2.94 -12.39
N ASN A 217 -1.28 2.11 -11.39
CA ASN A 217 -0.24 1.64 -10.49
C ASN A 217 0.66 0.62 -11.21
N THR A 218 1.97 0.74 -11.01
CA THR A 218 3.01 -0.04 -11.70
C THR A 218 2.79 -1.55 -11.65
N TYR A 219 2.37 -2.10 -10.51
CA TYR A 219 2.18 -3.55 -10.37
C TYR A 219 1.05 -4.12 -11.26
N TYR A 220 0.09 -3.30 -11.74
CA TYR A 220 -0.91 -3.78 -12.71
C TYR A 220 -0.29 -4.06 -14.06
N LEU A 221 0.60 -3.18 -14.54
CA LEU A 221 1.37 -3.43 -15.75
C LEU A 221 2.32 -4.63 -15.56
N ALA A 222 3.05 -4.65 -14.42
CA ALA A 222 4.00 -5.70 -14.11
C ALA A 222 3.40 -7.13 -14.18
N ARG A 223 2.12 -7.28 -13.82
CA ARG A 223 1.42 -8.57 -13.89
C ARG A 223 1.07 -9.00 -15.32
N LEU A 224 1.15 -8.09 -16.28
CA LEU A 224 0.83 -8.36 -17.68
C LEU A 224 2.08 -8.60 -18.53
N LEU A 225 3.29 -8.35 -18.01
CA LEU A 225 4.55 -8.42 -18.78
C LEU A 225 4.86 -9.80 -19.36
N ASP A 226 4.31 -10.86 -18.78
CA ASP A 226 4.56 -12.24 -19.23
C ASP A 226 3.57 -12.70 -20.32
N ASP A 227 2.61 -11.84 -20.72
CA ASP A 227 1.60 -12.13 -21.73
C ASP A 227 1.84 -11.32 -23.00
N PRO A 228 2.23 -11.96 -24.14
CA PRO A 228 2.56 -11.27 -25.39
C PRO A 228 1.44 -10.37 -25.93
N GLN A 229 0.20 -10.57 -25.50
CA GLN A 229 -0.91 -9.70 -25.87
C GLN A 229 -0.68 -8.24 -25.45
N TYR A 230 0.20 -8.00 -24.45
CA TYR A 230 0.46 -6.69 -23.86
C TYR A 230 1.86 -6.15 -24.17
N ASP A 231 2.60 -6.75 -25.13
CA ASP A 231 3.95 -6.31 -25.52
C ASP A 231 3.99 -4.89 -26.06
N ASN A 232 2.83 -4.35 -26.50
CA ASN A 232 2.70 -2.98 -26.96
C ASN A 232 2.42 -1.97 -25.84
N LEU A 233 2.46 -2.39 -24.57
CA LEU A 233 2.35 -1.47 -23.43
C LEU A 233 3.74 -1.04 -22.97
N SER A 234 3.96 0.27 -22.91
CA SER A 234 5.19 0.88 -22.40
C SER A 234 4.89 1.81 -21.23
N LEU A 235 5.83 1.89 -20.28
CA LEU A 235 5.74 2.75 -19.11
C LEU A 235 6.54 4.03 -19.34
N PHE A 236 6.02 5.15 -18.85
CA PHE A 236 6.72 6.42 -18.78
C PHE A 236 6.68 6.97 -17.36
N TRP A 237 7.83 7.33 -16.81
CA TRP A 237 7.94 7.98 -15.50
C TRP A 237 7.59 9.46 -15.63
N ALA A 238 6.44 9.86 -15.09
CA ALA A 238 6.00 11.25 -15.16
C ALA A 238 6.82 12.15 -14.21
N ASN A 239 6.92 13.45 -14.56
CA ASN A 239 7.49 14.51 -13.72
C ASN A 239 8.97 14.30 -13.31
N GLN A 240 9.79 13.65 -14.13
CA GLN A 240 11.18 13.37 -13.77
C GLN A 240 12.10 14.60 -13.80
N ASP A 241 11.71 15.64 -14.53
CA ASP A 241 12.45 16.92 -14.59
C ASP A 241 11.93 17.93 -13.53
N ASP A 242 11.01 17.51 -12.66
CA ASP A 242 10.46 18.36 -11.60
C ASP A 242 10.27 17.58 -10.27
N ARG A 243 9.04 17.40 -9.79
CA ARG A 243 8.75 16.83 -8.47
C ARG A 243 8.88 15.30 -8.35
N GLY A 244 9.10 14.60 -9.44
CA GLY A 244 9.12 13.15 -9.46
C GLY A 244 7.74 12.50 -9.60
N VAL A 245 7.74 11.17 -9.78
CA VAL A 245 6.52 10.38 -9.97
C VAL A 245 5.79 10.14 -8.65
N HIS A 246 4.47 10.24 -8.68
CA HIS A 246 3.63 9.95 -7.50
C HIS A 246 3.83 8.53 -6.99
N VAL A 247 4.21 8.41 -5.72
CA VAL A 247 4.31 7.15 -4.98
C VAL A 247 3.27 7.08 -3.87
N ASN A 248 2.86 5.86 -3.55
CA ASN A 248 1.99 5.58 -2.43
C ASN A 248 2.34 4.22 -1.83
N ILE A 249 1.86 3.91 -0.64
CA ILE A 249 2.29 2.76 0.14
C ILE A 249 1.15 1.79 0.46
N SER A 250 1.52 0.53 0.71
CA SER A 250 0.81 -0.31 1.66
C SER A 250 1.55 -0.21 2.97
N GLY A 251 0.84 -0.08 4.06
CA GLY A 251 1.45 0.13 5.37
C GLY A 251 0.56 -0.31 6.51
N ALA A 252 1.08 -0.22 7.72
CA ALA A 252 0.40 -0.68 8.93
C ALA A 252 0.75 0.18 10.16
N GLY A 253 -0.15 0.17 11.14
CA GLY A 253 0.06 0.71 12.47
C GLY A 253 -0.46 -0.26 13.54
N ILE A 254 0.05 -0.12 14.76
CA ILE A 254 -0.37 -0.92 15.92
C ILE A 254 -1.63 -0.30 16.50
N VAL A 255 -2.69 -1.10 16.63
CA VAL A 255 -3.95 -0.64 17.19
C VAL A 255 -3.77 -0.31 18.68
N LYS A 256 -4.28 0.83 19.10
CA LYS A 256 -4.07 1.39 20.44
C LYS A 256 -4.51 0.45 21.58
N SER A 257 -5.59 -0.31 21.35
CA SER A 257 -6.15 -1.30 22.27
C SER A 257 -5.39 -2.64 22.29
N SER A 258 -4.43 -2.87 21.39
CA SER A 258 -3.65 -4.11 21.35
C SER A 258 -2.98 -4.39 22.69
N LYS A 259 -3.10 -5.64 23.14
CA LYS A 259 -2.45 -6.18 24.35
C LYS A 259 -1.11 -6.85 24.01
N ASN A 260 -0.81 -7.03 22.71
CA ASN A 260 0.35 -7.74 22.19
C ASN A 260 1.33 -6.79 21.49
N LYS A 261 1.51 -5.57 22.05
CA LYS A 261 2.27 -4.48 21.39
C LYS A 261 3.71 -4.85 21.08
N GLU A 262 4.39 -5.58 21.97
CA GLU A 262 5.79 -5.99 21.75
C GLU A 262 5.91 -6.92 20.54
N ASN A 263 5.04 -7.92 20.44
CA ASN A 263 4.99 -8.82 19.28
C ASN A 263 4.55 -8.10 17.99
N ALA A 264 3.65 -7.13 18.13
CA ALA A 264 3.22 -6.30 16.99
C ALA A 264 4.37 -5.41 16.46
N ILE A 265 5.21 -4.86 17.35
CA ILE A 265 6.44 -4.13 16.96
C ILE A 265 7.39 -5.09 16.25
N LEU A 266 7.65 -6.27 16.82
CA LEU A 266 8.51 -7.28 16.22
C LEU A 266 8.06 -7.66 14.81
N LEU A 267 6.74 -7.82 14.60
CA LEU A 267 6.20 -8.09 13.28
C LEU A 267 6.39 -6.92 12.31
N LEU A 268 6.17 -5.66 12.72
CA LEU A 268 6.41 -4.50 11.87
C LEU A 268 7.91 -4.37 11.50
N GLU A 269 8.81 -4.60 12.45
CA GLU A 269 10.26 -4.63 12.20
C GLU A 269 10.63 -5.72 11.19
N TYR A 270 10.07 -6.94 11.37
CA TYR A 270 10.26 -8.04 10.42
C TYR A 270 9.75 -7.68 9.02
N LEU A 271 8.55 -7.09 8.91
CA LEU A 271 7.97 -6.66 7.63
C LEU A 271 8.81 -5.58 6.93
N SER A 272 9.62 -4.82 7.68
CA SER A 272 10.59 -3.84 7.14
C SER A 272 11.96 -4.44 6.81
N SER A 273 12.22 -5.71 7.18
CA SER A 273 13.50 -6.39 6.97
C SER A 273 13.76 -6.71 5.49
N GLU A 274 15.02 -6.95 5.13
CA GLU A 274 15.41 -7.32 3.76
C GLU A 274 14.70 -8.60 3.30
N THR A 275 14.54 -9.60 4.16
CA THR A 275 13.82 -10.84 3.87
C THR A 275 12.37 -10.56 3.48
N ALA A 276 11.63 -9.85 4.32
CA ALA A 276 10.22 -9.54 4.05
C ALA A 276 10.06 -8.62 2.82
N GLN A 277 10.96 -7.64 2.64
CA GLN A 277 10.92 -6.72 1.50
C GLN A 277 11.17 -7.45 0.17
N ASN A 278 12.04 -8.45 0.14
CA ASN A 278 12.22 -9.31 -1.03
C ASN A 278 10.96 -10.16 -1.30
N LEU A 279 10.32 -10.70 -0.27
CA LEU A 279 9.05 -11.44 -0.42
C LEU A 279 7.92 -10.55 -0.94
N TYR A 280 7.80 -9.30 -0.47
CA TYR A 280 6.85 -8.33 -1.02
C TYR A 280 7.09 -8.07 -2.51
N ALA A 281 8.34 -7.88 -2.90
CA ALA A 281 8.72 -7.64 -4.30
C ALA A 281 8.33 -8.84 -5.17
N LEU A 282 8.56 -10.07 -4.71
CA LEU A 282 8.19 -11.30 -5.41
C LEU A 282 6.67 -11.48 -5.52
N ALA A 283 5.95 -11.35 -4.40
CA ALA A 283 4.53 -11.67 -4.34
C ALA A 283 3.65 -10.72 -5.16
N ASN A 284 4.00 -9.45 -5.25
CA ASN A 284 3.12 -8.43 -5.85
C ASN A 284 3.78 -7.53 -6.89
N LYS A 285 5.09 -7.69 -7.14
CA LYS A 285 5.86 -6.79 -8.02
C LYS A 285 5.74 -5.32 -7.59
N GLU A 286 5.64 -5.07 -6.29
CA GLU A 286 5.72 -3.74 -5.67
C GLU A 286 7.19 -3.38 -5.40
N PHE A 287 7.48 -2.09 -5.25
CA PHE A 287 8.81 -1.64 -4.86
C PHE A 287 9.00 -1.78 -3.35
N PRO A 288 10.19 -2.20 -2.91
CA PRO A 288 10.52 -2.21 -1.48
C PRO A 288 10.62 -0.77 -0.94
N VAL A 289 10.34 -0.59 0.35
CA VAL A 289 10.60 0.67 1.08
C VAL A 289 12.02 0.71 1.60
N LEU A 290 12.62 -0.43 1.89
CA LEU A 290 14.02 -0.55 2.32
C LEU A 290 14.95 -0.27 1.13
N MET A 291 15.78 0.76 1.25
CA MET A 291 16.66 1.24 0.16
C MET A 291 17.68 0.19 -0.33
N SER A 292 18.08 -0.77 0.52
CA SER A 292 19.03 -1.82 0.14
C SER A 292 18.35 -3.01 -0.58
N ALA A 293 17.04 -3.17 -0.46
CA ALA A 293 16.31 -4.25 -1.11
C ALA A 293 16.03 -3.91 -2.58
N LYS A 294 16.05 -4.94 -3.42
CA LYS A 294 15.86 -4.76 -4.88
C LYS A 294 14.40 -5.06 -5.27
N PRO A 295 13.85 -4.28 -6.21
CA PRO A 295 12.57 -4.62 -6.81
C PRO A 295 12.67 -5.95 -7.58
N HIS A 296 11.53 -6.56 -7.90
CA HIS A 296 11.46 -7.76 -8.74
C HIS A 296 12.14 -7.52 -10.09
N GLU A 297 12.86 -8.52 -10.61
CA GLU A 297 13.65 -8.41 -11.85
C GLU A 297 12.83 -7.90 -13.06
N SER A 298 11.55 -8.31 -13.17
CA SER A 298 10.69 -7.89 -14.28
C SER A 298 10.38 -6.38 -14.29
N ILE A 299 10.51 -5.69 -13.15
CA ILE A 299 10.28 -4.24 -13.07
C ILE A 299 11.58 -3.44 -12.98
N GLN A 300 12.73 -4.09 -12.74
CA GLN A 300 14.04 -3.45 -12.82
C GLN A 300 14.35 -2.94 -14.24
N ALA A 301 13.79 -3.57 -15.27
CA ALA A 301 13.92 -3.16 -16.64
C ALA A 301 13.32 -1.77 -16.95
N TRP A 302 12.46 -1.24 -16.07
CA TRP A 302 11.92 0.11 -16.23
C TRP A 302 12.89 1.21 -15.81
N GLY A 303 14.06 0.83 -15.25
CA GLY A 303 15.08 1.76 -14.78
C GLY A 303 14.75 2.42 -13.45
N ASP A 304 15.68 3.25 -12.99
CA ASP A 304 15.50 4.10 -11.83
C ASP A 304 14.59 5.29 -12.16
N PHE A 305 13.95 5.85 -11.14
CA PHE A 305 13.08 7.00 -11.26
C PHE A 305 13.14 7.87 -10.01
N ASP A 306 12.91 9.16 -10.20
CA ASP A 306 12.76 10.10 -9.10
C ASP A 306 11.33 10.05 -8.56
N GLU A 307 11.21 9.85 -7.25
CA GLU A 307 9.94 9.78 -6.54
C GLU A 307 9.55 11.17 -6.04
N ASP A 308 8.26 11.48 -6.08
CA ASP A 308 7.69 12.62 -5.36
C ASP A 308 7.94 12.41 -3.86
N ASP A 309 8.75 13.27 -3.24
CA ASP A 309 9.21 13.17 -1.85
C ASP A 309 8.24 13.77 -0.83
N ILE A 310 7.01 14.10 -1.29
CA ILE A 310 5.91 14.48 -0.40
C ILE A 310 5.76 13.46 0.72
N ASN A 311 5.67 13.92 1.98
CA ASN A 311 5.28 12.99 3.04
C ASN A 311 3.88 12.43 2.75
N VAL A 312 3.78 11.11 2.59
CA VAL A 312 2.53 10.45 2.15
C VAL A 312 1.35 10.62 3.12
N SER A 313 1.57 11.11 4.35
CA SER A 313 0.48 11.50 5.26
C SER A 313 -0.38 12.65 4.72
N LYS A 314 0.21 13.53 3.91
CA LYS A 314 -0.52 14.62 3.25
C LYS A 314 -1.58 14.11 2.26
N LEU A 315 -1.36 12.93 1.67
CA LEU A 315 -2.34 12.28 0.79
C LEU A 315 -3.66 12.01 1.53
N GLY A 316 -3.59 11.76 2.84
CA GLY A 316 -4.76 11.58 3.70
C GLY A 316 -5.42 12.89 4.08
N SER A 317 -4.66 13.87 4.56
CA SER A 317 -5.19 15.17 5.00
C SER A 317 -5.89 15.94 3.87
N LEU A 318 -5.42 15.79 2.63
CA LEU A 318 -5.99 16.41 1.43
C LEU A 318 -7.06 15.58 0.73
N GLN A 319 -7.34 14.34 1.21
CA GLN A 319 -8.24 13.42 0.49
C GLN A 319 -9.67 13.96 0.32
N LYS A 320 -10.19 14.71 1.32
CA LYS A 320 -11.53 15.35 1.20
C LYS A 320 -11.54 16.39 0.09
N GLN A 321 -10.47 17.16 -0.05
CA GLN A 321 -10.32 18.15 -1.12
C GLN A 321 -10.20 17.46 -2.48
N ALA A 322 -9.45 16.37 -2.56
CA ALA A 322 -9.31 15.59 -3.80
C ALA A 322 -10.65 14.99 -4.28
N VAL A 323 -11.49 14.53 -3.35
CA VAL A 323 -12.84 14.04 -3.68
C VAL A 323 -13.72 15.17 -4.21
N LEU A 324 -13.73 16.32 -3.55
CA LEU A 324 -14.49 17.51 -3.99
C LEU A 324 -14.02 17.98 -5.37
N LEU A 325 -12.72 18.10 -5.56
CA LEU A 325 -12.12 18.49 -6.83
C LEU A 325 -12.50 17.55 -7.96
N ALA A 326 -12.39 16.24 -7.75
CA ALA A 326 -12.78 15.24 -8.76
C ALA A 326 -14.27 15.41 -9.15
N GLN A 327 -15.14 15.65 -8.17
CA GLN A 327 -16.55 15.92 -8.41
C GLN A 327 -16.77 17.19 -9.22
N GLU A 328 -16.13 18.30 -8.88
CA GLU A 328 -16.25 19.58 -9.58
C GLU A 328 -15.68 19.53 -11.00
N ALA A 329 -14.60 18.76 -11.22
CA ALA A 329 -14.02 18.51 -12.53
C ALA A 329 -14.82 17.50 -13.40
N GLY A 330 -15.87 16.90 -12.85
CA GLY A 330 -16.68 15.90 -13.56
C GLY A 330 -16.00 14.52 -13.67
N TYR A 331 -14.99 14.24 -12.87
CA TYR A 331 -14.30 12.95 -12.85
C TYR A 331 -15.11 11.93 -12.04
N LYS A 332 -15.76 10.99 -12.75
CA LYS A 332 -16.65 9.96 -12.19
C LYS A 332 -15.92 8.84 -11.45
#